data_1b7247ed3a5c0a6df50c1a62c90fe54b
#
_entry.id   1b7247ed3a5c0a6df50c1a62c90fe54b
#
_cell.length_a   1.000
_cell.length_b   1.000
_cell.length_c   1.000
_cell.angle_alpha   90.00
_cell.angle_beta   90.00
_cell.angle_gamma   90.00
#
_symmetry.space_group_name_H-M   'P 1'
#
loop_
_entity.id
_entity.type
_entity.pdbx_description
1 polymer ?
#
loop_
_entity_poly.entity_id
_entity_poly.type
_entity_poly.pdbx_seq_one_letter_code
_entity_poly.pdbx_strand_id
1 'polypeptide(L)'
;MPRRRQLGEVYPRLTTPFVRRGGALQPASWDEALDRAAAGFDRTRRAAGANAIGMFSCSKATNEMNFVAQKLARAVFGNNNIDSCNRT
;
A
#
# COMPACT_ATOMS: atom_id res chain seq x y z
N MET A 1 -19.19 10.72 5.39
CA MET A 1 -19.44 9.84 4.23
C MET A 1 -18.78 10.42 2.98
N PRO A 2 -18.14 9.62 2.15
CA PRO A 2 -17.62 10.12 0.90
C PRO A 2 -18.76 10.61 0.00
N ARG A 3 -18.52 11.69 -0.72
CA ARG A 3 -19.49 12.25 -1.64
C ARG A 3 -19.77 11.26 -2.77
N ARG A 4 -21.04 10.99 -3.03
CA ARG A 4 -21.41 10.11 -4.13
C ARG A 4 -21.10 10.78 -5.47
N ARG A 5 -20.41 10.04 -6.34
CA ARG A 5 -20.12 10.54 -7.69
C ARG A 5 -21.40 10.71 -8.48
N GLN A 6 -21.58 11.87 -9.09
CA GLN A 6 -22.68 12.13 -9.99
C GLN A 6 -22.35 11.61 -11.40
N LEU A 7 -23.39 11.31 -12.17
CA LEU A 7 -23.22 10.84 -13.54
C LEU A 7 -22.48 11.92 -14.37
N GLY A 8 -21.43 11.50 -15.07
CA GLY A 8 -20.59 12.40 -15.86
C GLY A 8 -19.51 13.15 -15.09
N GLU A 9 -19.50 13.03 -13.76
CA GLU A 9 -18.47 13.65 -12.94
C GLU A 9 -17.17 12.81 -12.99
N VAL A 10 -16.05 13.48 -13.25
CA VAL A 10 -14.74 12.84 -13.31
C VAL A 10 -13.86 13.41 -12.20
N TYR A 11 -13.39 12.54 -11.31
CA TYR A 11 -12.44 12.94 -10.29
C TYR A 11 -11.03 12.94 -10.87
N PRO A 12 -10.19 13.95 -10.53
CA PRO A 12 -8.81 13.95 -10.97
C PRO A 12 -8.06 12.76 -10.42
N ARG A 13 -7.21 12.17 -11.25
CA ARG A 13 -6.35 11.07 -10.82
C ARG A 13 -5.17 11.62 -10.04
N LEU A 14 -4.86 10.99 -8.91
CA LEU A 14 -3.68 11.36 -8.15
C LEU A 14 -2.42 10.95 -8.91
N THR A 15 -1.53 11.90 -9.11
CA THR A 15 -0.26 11.68 -9.82
C THR A 15 0.95 11.92 -8.96
N THR A 16 0.75 12.43 -7.75
CA THR A 16 1.82 12.77 -6.81
C THR A 16 1.55 12.06 -5.50
N PRO A 17 2.55 11.41 -4.89
CA PRO A 17 2.38 10.82 -3.58
C PRO A 17 2.25 11.88 -2.49
N PHE A 18 1.63 11.50 -1.39
CA PHE A 18 1.47 12.36 -0.22
C PHE A 18 2.05 11.68 1.00
N VAL A 19 2.68 12.46 1.85
CA VAL A 19 3.17 12.00 3.15
C VAL A 19 2.56 12.87 4.25
N ARG A 20 2.43 12.30 5.43
CA ARG A 20 1.93 13.05 6.59
C ARG A 20 3.06 13.81 7.26
N ARG A 21 2.88 15.13 7.36
CA ARG A 21 3.79 16.03 8.05
C ARG A 21 2.97 16.95 8.96
N GLY A 22 3.30 16.96 10.26
CA GLY A 22 2.59 17.82 11.19
C GLY A 22 1.10 17.56 11.30
N GLY A 23 0.67 16.32 11.11
CA GLY A 23 -0.72 15.93 11.19
C GLY A 23 -1.54 16.11 9.90
N ALA A 24 -0.93 16.59 8.82
CA ALA A 24 -1.60 16.80 7.55
C ALA A 24 -0.88 16.07 6.42
N LEU A 25 -1.64 15.59 5.42
CA LEU A 25 -1.07 15.03 4.21
C LEU A 25 -0.55 16.15 3.31
N GLN A 26 0.69 16.02 2.86
CA GLN A 26 1.35 17.00 2.00
C GLN A 26 1.99 16.31 0.82
N PRO A 27 2.06 16.98 -0.35
CA PRO A 27 2.74 16.41 -1.51
C PRO A 27 4.21 16.11 -1.21
N ALA A 28 4.71 15.00 -1.77
CA ALA A 28 6.09 14.57 -1.59
C ALA A 28 6.62 14.00 -2.90
N SER A 29 7.96 13.88 -3.00
CA SER A 29 8.58 13.14 -4.10
C SER A 29 8.36 11.64 -3.91
N TRP A 30 8.48 10.90 -5.01
CA TRP A 30 8.43 9.44 -4.94
C TRP A 30 9.53 8.86 -4.07
N ASP A 31 10.73 9.42 -4.14
CA ASP A 31 11.84 8.98 -3.31
C ASP A 31 11.52 9.13 -1.82
N GLU A 32 11.01 10.27 -1.43
CA GLU A 32 10.62 10.51 -0.04
C GLU A 32 9.48 9.59 0.40
N ALA A 33 8.47 9.41 -0.42
CA ALA A 33 7.33 8.56 -0.09
C ALA A 33 7.75 7.09 0.06
N LEU A 34 8.57 6.59 -0.86
CA LEU A 34 9.06 5.22 -0.81
C LEU A 34 10.01 4.99 0.36
N ASP A 35 10.89 5.94 0.65
CA ASP A 35 11.79 5.86 1.81
C ASP A 35 10.98 5.82 3.11
N ARG A 36 9.94 6.60 3.20
CA ARG A 36 9.08 6.65 4.38
C ARG A 36 8.30 5.35 4.58
N ALA A 37 7.78 4.79 3.50
CA ALA A 37 7.09 3.50 3.54
C ALA A 37 8.06 2.38 3.95
N ALA A 38 9.24 2.34 3.34
CA ALA A 38 10.25 1.33 3.66
C ALA A 38 10.71 1.44 5.11
N ALA A 39 10.92 2.65 5.61
CA ALA A 39 11.32 2.87 6.99
C ALA A 39 10.24 2.42 7.98
N GLY A 40 8.96 2.64 7.65
CA GLY A 40 7.84 2.20 8.46
C GLY A 40 7.75 0.68 8.55
N PHE A 41 7.87 -0.01 7.43
CA PHE A 41 7.89 -1.47 7.41
C PHE A 41 9.09 -2.04 8.14
N ASP A 42 10.28 -1.48 7.93
CA ASP A 42 11.49 -1.93 8.60
C ASP A 42 11.39 -1.77 10.12
N ARG A 43 10.89 -0.64 10.58
CA ARG A 43 10.68 -0.37 12.00
C ARG A 43 9.72 -1.38 12.63
N THR A 44 8.60 -1.67 11.96
CA THR A 44 7.62 -2.64 12.44
C THR A 44 8.22 -4.02 12.50
N ARG A 45 8.95 -4.43 11.47
CA ARG A 45 9.60 -5.73 11.41
C ARG A 45 10.62 -5.92 12.51
N ARG A 46 11.43 -4.90 12.79
CA ARG A 46 12.43 -4.95 13.85
C ARG A 46 11.80 -4.96 15.23
N ALA A 47 10.70 -4.23 15.44
CA ALA A 47 10.07 -4.12 16.73
C ALA A 47 9.21 -5.34 17.09
N ALA A 48 8.49 -5.91 16.11
CA ALA A 48 7.47 -6.93 16.35
C ALA A 48 7.62 -8.19 15.51
N GLY A 49 8.64 -8.27 14.64
CA GLY A 49 8.91 -9.42 13.80
C GLY A 49 8.20 -9.39 12.46
N ALA A 50 8.59 -10.30 11.57
CA ALA A 50 8.08 -10.37 10.20
C ALA A 50 6.57 -10.60 10.15
N ASN A 51 6.02 -11.36 11.08
CA ASN A 51 4.58 -11.68 11.10
C ASN A 51 3.70 -10.50 11.54
N ALA A 52 4.26 -9.38 11.92
CA ALA A 52 3.50 -8.17 12.23
C ALA A 52 3.03 -7.41 10.98
N ILE A 53 3.45 -7.85 9.79
CA ILE A 53 3.08 -7.23 8.52
C ILE A 53 2.19 -8.19 7.76
N GLY A 54 1.07 -7.68 7.26
CA GLY A 54 0.17 -8.42 6.40
C GLY A 54 -0.08 -7.66 5.11
N MET A 55 -0.58 -8.35 4.10
CA MET A 55 -0.86 -7.76 2.81
C MET A 55 -2.16 -8.32 2.24
N PHE A 56 -2.97 -7.44 1.67
CA PHE A 56 -4.11 -7.85 0.87
C PHE A 56 -3.82 -7.63 -0.60
N SER A 57 -3.97 -8.68 -1.39
CA SER A 57 -3.97 -8.62 -2.84
C SER A 57 -5.41 -8.57 -3.33
N CYS A 58 -5.62 -8.52 -4.63
CA CYS A 58 -6.98 -8.39 -5.16
C CYS A 58 -7.20 -9.27 -6.39
N SER A 59 -8.38 -9.87 -6.47
CA SER A 59 -8.78 -10.64 -7.65
C SER A 59 -8.92 -9.77 -8.90
N LYS A 60 -9.12 -8.47 -8.73
CA LYS A 60 -9.24 -7.52 -9.84
C LYS A 60 -7.90 -6.91 -10.27
N ALA A 61 -6.82 -7.23 -9.57
CA ALA A 61 -5.48 -6.81 -9.97
C ALA A 61 -4.95 -7.74 -11.07
N THR A 62 -3.94 -7.28 -11.79
CA THR A 62 -3.30 -8.11 -12.81
C THR A 62 -2.52 -9.26 -12.16
N ASN A 63 -2.26 -10.31 -12.93
CA ASN A 63 -1.44 -11.42 -12.46
C ASN A 63 -0.03 -10.96 -12.08
N GLU A 64 0.52 -10.03 -12.83
CA GLU A 64 1.85 -9.47 -12.57
C GLU A 64 1.87 -8.72 -11.23
N MET A 65 0.84 -7.94 -10.94
CA MET A 65 0.75 -7.23 -9.68
C MET A 65 0.68 -8.21 -8.50
N ASN A 66 -0.15 -9.24 -8.61
CA ASN A 66 -0.29 -10.24 -7.56
C ASN A 66 0.99 -11.05 -7.36
N PHE A 67 1.70 -11.35 -8.43
CA PHE A 67 2.99 -12.03 -8.36
C PHE A 67 4.01 -11.18 -7.61
N VAL A 68 4.12 -9.90 -7.96
CA VAL A 68 5.06 -8.98 -7.30
C VAL A 68 4.71 -8.80 -5.84
N ALA A 69 3.42 -8.67 -5.51
CA ALA A 69 2.97 -8.53 -4.13
C ALA A 69 3.37 -9.75 -3.29
N GLN A 70 3.19 -10.96 -3.81
CA GLN A 70 3.58 -12.18 -3.12
C GLN A 70 5.09 -12.27 -2.96
N LYS A 71 5.84 -11.89 -3.98
CA LYS A 71 7.30 -11.86 -3.92
C LYS A 71 7.78 -10.87 -2.87
N LEU A 72 7.15 -9.70 -2.78
CA LEU A 72 7.47 -8.70 -1.76
C LEU A 72 7.25 -9.27 -0.36
N ALA A 73 6.11 -9.92 -0.14
CA ALA A 73 5.79 -10.50 1.17
C ALA A 73 6.83 -11.56 1.57
N ARG A 74 7.17 -12.46 0.67
CA ARG A 74 8.08 -13.57 0.99
C ARG A 74 9.54 -13.16 1.05
N ALA A 75 9.99 -12.37 0.08
CA ALA A 75 11.41 -12.04 -0.05
C ALA A 75 11.83 -10.85 0.80
N VAL A 76 10.96 -9.86 0.96
CA VAL A 76 11.29 -8.62 1.67
C VAL A 76 10.76 -8.64 3.10
N PHE A 77 9.45 -8.90 3.28
CA PHE A 77 8.87 -8.95 4.62
C PHE A 77 9.20 -10.24 5.35
N GLY A 78 9.43 -11.32 4.65
CA GLY A 78 9.81 -12.60 5.24
C GLY A 78 8.63 -13.39 5.78
N ASN A 79 7.43 -13.27 5.20
CA ASN A 79 6.25 -13.98 5.65
C ASN A 79 5.37 -14.41 4.47
N ASN A 80 4.32 -15.17 4.77
CA ASN A 80 3.27 -15.58 3.83
C ASN A 80 1.92 -14.95 4.15
N ASN A 81 1.91 -13.81 4.84
CA ASN A 81 0.69 -13.15 5.29
C ASN A 81 0.09 -12.32 4.15
N ILE A 82 -0.29 -12.99 3.09
CA ILE A 82 -0.92 -12.37 1.93
C ILE A 82 -2.19 -13.15 1.59
N ASP A 83 -3.27 -12.44 1.37
CA ASP A 83 -4.55 -13.02 1.02
C ASP A 83 -5.27 -12.13 0.01
N SER A 84 -6.40 -12.59 -0.44
CA SER A 84 -7.15 -11.95 -1.52
C SER A 84 -8.59 -11.71 -1.08
N CYS A 85 -9.26 -10.80 -1.78
CA CYS A 85 -10.66 -10.47 -1.56
C CYS A 85 -11.63 -11.35 -2.34
N ASN A 86 -11.23 -12.55 -2.74
CA ASN A 86 -11.99 -13.40 -3.65
C ASN A 86 -13.40 -13.76 -3.18
N ARG A 87 -13.67 -13.63 -1.90
CA ARG A 87 -14.95 -14.04 -1.31
C ARG A 87 -15.77 -12.90 -0.75
N THR A 88 -15.43 -11.71 -1.10
CA THR A 88 -16.20 -10.55 -0.64
C THR A 88 -17.21 -10.08 -1.66
#